data_60eedfda5ada58e9185e28a0f6d40b2c
#
_entry.id   60eedfda5ada58e9185e28a0f6d40b2c
#
_cell.length_a   1.000
_cell.length_b   1.000
_cell.length_c   1.000
_cell.angle_alpha   90.00
_cell.angle_beta   90.00
_cell.angle_gamma   90.00
#
_symmetry.space_group_name_H-M   'P 1'
#
loop_
_entity.id
_entity.type
_entity.pdbx_description
1 polymer ?
#
loop_
_entity_poly.entity_id
_entity_poly.type
_entity_poly.pdbx_seq_one_letter_code
_entity_poly.pdbx_strand_id
1 'polypeptide(L)'
;MKKLLDVEKTRSEQHADNQRNSVHRSSLLVPVLPNSEVSISFLNHFLIKRGITSVGCKVTAIDNNGKRITSQLTTIDQPRVYTMYLQRDFVPNAASFLVEFFSSENIFIPFPAVMVNHRTKDAMSGVHSFNRVLADVFEEDDVNAIHVQEAAIDITQDPNLSTFFVLAAGPYDLEGPVALRLSNPDREFEHTLNVNIPRFTQQLFELHQVVPEWSKLLGTLFIEQPDQKLFYGRLFVGQVANDGSFVGNHSYYDSSHVEGEFWTNNNPSVRTYPVLRELDSLIRFYPIMSPSVLKISVIFNSANGETMGETSARVLTSPGNDNFELDIKKSAIEVGIDIENLNSFTVQAVPPVPASL
;
A
#
# COMPACT_ATOMS: atom_id res chain seq x y z
N MET A 1 -6.34 -15.98 -8.06
CA MET A 1 -5.13 -15.41 -8.71
C MET A 1 -4.52 -16.48 -9.61
N LYS A 2 -4.36 -16.21 -10.92
CA LYS A 2 -3.72 -17.15 -11.86
C LYS A 2 -2.27 -17.37 -11.44
N LYS A 3 -1.77 -18.60 -11.54
CA LYS A 3 -0.35 -18.88 -11.27
C LYS A 3 0.50 -18.23 -12.36
N LEU A 4 1.68 -17.74 -12.02
CA LEU A 4 2.61 -17.06 -12.95
C LEU A 4 2.88 -17.92 -14.20
N LEU A 5 3.09 -19.23 -14.02
CA LEU A 5 3.33 -20.19 -15.14
C LEU A 5 2.14 -20.27 -16.10
N ASP A 6 0.90 -20.19 -15.59
CA ASP A 6 -0.29 -20.24 -16.43
C ASP A 6 -0.42 -18.96 -17.25
N VAL A 7 -0.09 -17.80 -16.67
CA VAL A 7 -0.07 -16.51 -17.36
C VAL A 7 1.01 -16.47 -18.44
N GLU A 8 2.22 -16.91 -18.15
CA GLU A 8 3.33 -16.97 -19.10
C GLU A 8 2.99 -17.87 -20.30
N LYS A 9 2.42 -19.04 -20.04
CA LYS A 9 2.02 -19.96 -21.08
C LYS A 9 0.93 -19.36 -21.99
N THR A 10 -0.14 -18.83 -21.40
CA THR A 10 -1.24 -18.21 -22.15
C THR A 10 -0.77 -17.05 -23.02
N ARG A 11 0.12 -16.19 -22.50
CA ARG A 11 0.68 -15.06 -23.25
C ARG A 11 1.55 -15.52 -24.40
N SER A 12 2.39 -16.53 -24.21
CA SER A 12 3.25 -17.08 -25.26
C SER A 12 2.41 -17.68 -26.39
N GLU A 13 1.35 -18.41 -26.07
CA GLU A 13 0.43 -18.99 -27.04
C GLU A 13 -0.29 -17.90 -27.84
N GLN A 14 -0.86 -16.89 -27.18
CA GLN A 14 -1.54 -15.77 -27.86
C GLN A 14 -0.60 -14.93 -28.72
N HIS A 15 0.65 -14.75 -28.30
CA HIS A 15 1.66 -14.06 -29.11
C HIS A 15 1.98 -14.81 -30.39
N ALA A 16 2.13 -16.13 -30.32
CA ALA A 16 2.37 -16.97 -31.49
C ALA A 16 1.20 -16.90 -32.48
N ASP A 17 -0.04 -16.89 -31.98
CA ASP A 17 -1.25 -16.93 -32.81
C ASP A 17 -1.58 -15.59 -33.46
N ASN A 18 -1.26 -14.46 -32.85
CA ASN A 18 -1.79 -13.15 -33.25
C ASN A 18 -0.77 -12.24 -33.96
N GLN A 19 0.51 -12.57 -34.04
CA GLN A 19 1.58 -11.72 -34.61
C GLN A 19 1.51 -10.24 -34.16
N ARG A 20 1.07 -9.99 -32.93
CA ARG A 20 0.88 -8.63 -32.43
C ARG A 20 2.21 -7.98 -32.08
N ASN A 21 2.39 -6.74 -32.54
CA ASN A 21 3.52 -5.89 -32.19
C ASN A 21 3.36 -5.24 -30.78
N SER A 22 2.72 -5.94 -29.85
CA SER A 22 2.58 -5.43 -28.47
C SER A 22 3.83 -5.76 -27.65
N VAL A 23 4.25 -4.81 -26.85
CA VAL A 23 5.39 -4.98 -25.93
C VAL A 23 4.83 -5.37 -24.57
N HIS A 24 5.23 -6.55 -24.07
CA HIS A 24 4.92 -6.93 -22.70
C HIS A 24 5.64 -6.00 -21.73
N ARG A 25 4.90 -5.40 -20.84
CA ARG A 25 5.44 -4.45 -19.86
C ARG A 25 4.72 -4.56 -18.53
N SER A 26 5.47 -4.27 -17.48
CA SER A 26 4.92 -4.02 -16.16
C SER A 26 5.01 -2.55 -15.86
N SER A 27 3.89 -1.92 -15.55
CA SER A 27 3.81 -0.47 -15.41
C SER A 27 3.20 -0.10 -14.07
N LEU A 28 3.71 0.98 -13.48
CA LEU A 28 3.13 1.58 -12.29
C LEU A 28 3.05 3.11 -12.43
N LEU A 29 2.03 3.68 -11.82
CA LEU A 29 1.89 5.12 -11.65
C LEU A 29 2.52 5.53 -10.33
N VAL A 30 3.43 6.49 -10.36
CA VAL A 30 4.10 7.08 -9.20
C VAL A 30 3.57 8.49 -9.01
N PRO A 31 2.70 8.74 -8.03
CA PRO A 31 2.17 10.07 -7.76
C PRO A 31 3.24 10.98 -7.16
N VAL A 32 3.19 12.27 -7.51
CA VAL A 32 3.93 13.33 -6.82
C VAL A 32 2.98 14.00 -5.86
N LEU A 33 3.19 13.78 -4.56
CA LEU A 33 2.34 14.35 -3.52
C LEU A 33 2.81 15.75 -3.12
N PRO A 34 1.92 16.64 -2.67
CA PRO A 34 2.29 17.98 -2.23
C PRO A 34 3.44 17.95 -1.19
N ASN A 35 4.33 18.92 -1.28
CA ASN A 35 5.48 19.08 -0.37
C ASN A 35 6.45 17.88 -0.31
N SER A 36 6.40 16.96 -1.29
CA SER A 36 7.30 15.81 -1.32
C SER A 36 8.20 15.79 -2.54
N GLU A 37 9.40 15.25 -2.35
CA GLU A 37 10.29 14.78 -3.40
C GLU A 37 10.11 13.28 -3.55
N VAL A 38 9.86 12.81 -4.78
CA VAL A 38 9.62 11.39 -5.04
C VAL A 38 10.82 10.72 -5.70
N SER A 39 11.15 9.54 -5.21
CA SER A 39 12.10 8.62 -5.82
C SER A 39 11.57 7.20 -5.86
N ILE A 40 12.13 6.39 -6.74
CA ILE A 40 11.88 4.95 -6.79
C ILE A 40 13.15 4.17 -6.52
N SER A 41 13.01 3.03 -5.84
CA SER A 41 14.11 2.10 -5.61
C SER A 41 13.65 0.67 -5.88
N PHE A 42 14.48 -0.12 -6.56
CA PHE A 42 14.18 -1.53 -6.84
C PHE A 42 15.46 -2.34 -7.03
N LEU A 43 15.40 -3.61 -6.62
CA LEU A 43 16.44 -4.58 -6.92
C LEU A 43 16.23 -5.13 -8.33
N ASN A 44 17.31 -5.29 -9.11
CA ASN A 44 17.23 -5.98 -10.40
C ASN A 44 17.00 -7.50 -10.21
N HIS A 45 15.81 -7.85 -9.74
CA HIS A 45 15.41 -9.25 -9.58
C HIS A 45 15.15 -9.95 -10.92
N PHE A 46 14.98 -9.20 -12.01
CA PHE A 46 14.85 -9.74 -13.36
C PHE A 46 16.11 -10.55 -13.72
N LEU A 47 17.29 -9.95 -13.52
CA LEU A 47 18.55 -10.64 -13.72
C LEU A 47 18.79 -11.72 -12.66
N ILE A 48 18.64 -11.39 -11.38
CA ILE A 48 19.03 -12.25 -10.26
C ILE A 48 18.15 -13.51 -10.16
N LYS A 49 16.84 -13.38 -10.38
CA LYS A 49 15.89 -14.49 -10.22
C LYS A 49 15.43 -15.13 -11.52
N ARG A 50 15.53 -14.41 -12.63
CA ARG A 50 14.93 -14.81 -13.91
C ARG A 50 15.94 -14.94 -15.04
N GLY A 51 17.19 -14.50 -14.83
CA GLY A 51 18.23 -14.54 -15.87
C GLY A 51 17.99 -13.58 -17.03
N ILE A 52 17.07 -12.62 -16.89
CA ILE A 52 16.78 -11.62 -17.93
C ILE A 52 17.89 -10.57 -17.89
N THR A 53 18.75 -10.56 -18.89
CA THR A 53 20.00 -9.80 -18.89
C THR A 53 19.82 -8.32 -19.25
N SER A 54 18.75 -7.96 -19.94
CA SER A 54 18.51 -6.58 -20.37
C SER A 54 17.04 -6.23 -20.22
N VAL A 55 16.77 -5.31 -19.30
CA VAL A 55 15.45 -4.75 -19.05
C VAL A 55 15.52 -3.25 -19.26
N GLY A 56 14.59 -2.70 -20.05
CA GLY A 56 14.37 -1.28 -20.15
C GLY A 56 13.48 -0.80 -19.01
N CYS A 57 13.92 0.23 -18.31
CA CYS A 57 13.09 1.00 -17.40
C CYS A 57 12.82 2.36 -18.04
N LYS A 58 11.59 2.59 -18.50
CA LYS A 58 11.15 3.86 -19.07
C LYS A 58 10.36 4.63 -18.03
N VAL A 59 10.78 5.85 -17.78
CA VAL A 59 10.06 6.81 -16.94
C VAL A 59 9.47 7.87 -17.83
N THR A 60 8.17 8.09 -17.74
CA THR A 60 7.43 9.12 -18.45
C THR A 60 6.88 10.13 -17.44
N ALA A 61 7.27 11.40 -17.57
CA ALA A 61 6.74 12.48 -16.76
C ALA A 61 5.39 12.95 -17.31
N ILE A 62 4.41 13.16 -16.44
CA ILE A 62 3.03 13.53 -16.72
C ILE A 62 2.73 14.89 -16.07
N ASP A 63 2.01 15.76 -16.78
CA ASP A 63 1.56 17.06 -16.26
C ASP A 63 0.23 16.95 -15.49
N ASN A 64 -0.24 18.05 -14.90
CA ASN A 64 -1.50 18.12 -14.14
C ASN A 64 -2.76 17.85 -14.98
N ASN A 65 -2.64 17.82 -16.31
CA ASN A 65 -3.75 17.52 -17.23
C ASN A 65 -3.67 16.08 -17.76
N GLY A 66 -2.82 15.25 -17.19
CA GLY A 66 -2.63 13.87 -17.63
C GLY A 66 -1.89 13.73 -18.97
N LYS A 67 -1.17 14.75 -19.40
CA LYS A 67 -0.41 14.74 -20.66
C LYS A 67 1.06 14.44 -20.40
N ARG A 68 1.63 13.67 -21.32
CA ARG A 68 3.07 13.38 -21.32
C ARG A 68 3.87 14.66 -21.55
N ILE A 69 4.84 14.91 -20.67
CA ILE A 69 5.84 15.96 -20.82
C ILE A 69 7.01 15.41 -21.65
N THR A 70 7.70 14.41 -21.11
CA THR A 70 8.85 13.74 -21.73
C THR A 70 9.04 12.34 -21.18
N SER A 71 9.94 11.56 -21.79
CA SER A 71 10.30 10.23 -21.30
C SER A 71 11.80 10.01 -21.33
N GLN A 72 12.30 9.23 -20.39
CA GLN A 72 13.67 8.75 -20.31
C GLN A 72 13.69 7.23 -20.24
N LEU A 73 14.64 6.61 -20.93
CA LEU A 73 14.88 5.17 -20.91
C LEU A 73 16.22 4.87 -20.26
N THR A 74 16.23 3.97 -19.31
CA THR A 74 17.44 3.47 -18.63
C THR A 74 17.51 1.96 -18.78
N THR A 75 18.67 1.43 -19.13
CA THR A 75 18.90 -0.02 -19.17
C THR A 75 19.24 -0.52 -17.77
N ILE A 76 18.61 -1.62 -17.38
CA ILE A 76 18.75 -2.28 -16.09
C ILE A 76 19.44 -3.63 -16.33
N ASP A 77 20.76 -3.65 -16.20
CA ASP A 77 21.61 -4.79 -16.58
C ASP A 77 22.58 -5.28 -15.48
N GLN A 78 22.64 -4.58 -14.34
CA GLN A 78 23.54 -4.94 -13.24
C GLN A 78 22.77 -5.56 -12.06
N PRO A 79 23.37 -6.54 -11.33
CA PRO A 79 22.74 -7.17 -10.16
C PRO A 79 22.84 -6.28 -8.91
N ARG A 80 22.16 -5.12 -8.94
CA ARG A 80 22.19 -4.12 -7.87
C ARG A 80 20.82 -3.52 -7.62
N VAL A 81 20.72 -2.74 -6.56
CA VAL A 81 19.61 -1.82 -6.34
C VAL A 81 19.78 -0.60 -7.23
N TYR A 82 18.75 -0.25 -7.95
CA TYR A 82 18.63 1.01 -8.68
C TYR A 82 17.80 1.99 -7.87
N THR A 83 18.25 3.25 -7.82
CA THR A 83 17.51 4.36 -7.23
C THR A 83 17.45 5.49 -8.24
N MET A 84 16.24 6.02 -8.47
CA MET A 84 15.99 7.12 -9.41
C MET A 84 15.22 8.23 -8.68
N TYR A 85 15.77 9.42 -8.63
CA TYR A 85 15.13 10.60 -8.05
C TYR A 85 14.36 11.32 -9.16
N LEU A 86 13.06 11.06 -9.23
CA LEU A 86 12.27 11.38 -10.42
C LEU A 86 12.10 12.89 -10.65
N GLN A 87 11.87 13.66 -9.60
CA GLN A 87 11.75 15.11 -9.70
C GLN A 87 13.12 15.79 -9.83
N ARG A 88 14.05 15.42 -8.96
CA ARG A 88 15.37 16.05 -8.89
C ARG A 88 16.20 15.85 -10.17
N ASP A 89 16.21 14.61 -10.68
CA ASP A 89 17.14 14.22 -11.74
C ASP A 89 16.47 14.19 -13.12
N PHE A 90 15.13 14.36 -13.21
CA PHE A 90 14.43 14.25 -14.49
C PHE A 90 13.46 15.42 -14.76
N VAL A 91 12.28 15.50 -14.09
CA VAL A 91 11.29 16.57 -14.33
C VAL A 91 10.75 17.10 -13.01
N PRO A 92 11.21 18.27 -12.54
CA PRO A 92 10.84 18.82 -11.23
C PRO A 92 9.35 19.08 -11.02
N ASN A 93 8.63 19.50 -12.06
CA ASN A 93 7.24 19.95 -11.99
C ASN A 93 6.25 18.93 -12.57
N ALA A 94 6.61 17.65 -12.65
CA ALA A 94 5.68 16.62 -13.04
C ALA A 94 4.62 16.41 -11.96
N ALA A 95 3.37 16.14 -12.35
CA ALA A 95 2.31 15.74 -11.42
C ALA A 95 2.46 14.28 -11.00
N SER A 96 2.95 13.45 -11.90
CA SER A 96 3.20 12.03 -11.67
C SER A 96 4.22 11.48 -12.65
N PHE A 97 4.62 10.24 -12.42
CA PHE A 97 5.49 9.50 -13.34
C PHE A 97 4.89 8.13 -13.64
N LEU A 98 4.82 7.78 -14.93
CA LEU A 98 4.53 6.41 -15.36
C LEU A 98 5.88 5.68 -15.53
N VAL A 99 6.07 4.62 -14.77
CA VAL A 99 7.30 3.80 -14.79
C VAL A 99 6.96 2.46 -15.42
N GLU A 100 7.66 2.12 -16.50
CA GLU A 100 7.41 0.94 -17.33
C GLU A 100 8.67 0.09 -17.42
N PHE A 101 8.55 -1.21 -17.17
CA PHE A 101 9.63 -2.19 -17.36
C PHE A 101 9.29 -3.13 -18.51
N PHE A 102 10.24 -3.35 -19.40
CA PHE A 102 10.09 -4.25 -20.55
C PHE A 102 11.42 -4.84 -20.98
N SER A 103 11.37 -6.00 -21.63
CA SER A 103 12.55 -6.67 -22.19
C SER A 103 12.68 -6.38 -23.68
N SER A 104 13.92 -6.29 -24.18
CA SER A 104 14.20 -6.20 -25.61
C SER A 104 13.77 -7.47 -26.38
N GLU A 105 13.66 -8.59 -25.72
CA GLU A 105 13.20 -9.86 -26.27
C GLU A 105 11.68 -9.99 -26.24
N ASN A 106 10.96 -8.98 -25.81
CA ASN A 106 9.50 -8.95 -25.66
C ASN A 106 8.94 -10.09 -24.80
N ILE A 107 9.70 -10.55 -23.82
CA ILE A 107 9.27 -11.57 -22.88
C ILE A 107 8.45 -10.95 -21.76
N PHE A 108 7.65 -11.78 -21.11
CA PHE A 108 6.87 -11.36 -19.96
C PHE A 108 7.76 -10.85 -18.82
N ILE A 109 7.54 -9.62 -18.41
CA ILE A 109 8.16 -9.02 -17.23
C ILE A 109 7.16 -9.08 -16.08
N PRO A 110 7.44 -9.84 -15.00
CA PRO A 110 6.60 -9.84 -13.82
C PRO A 110 6.59 -8.46 -13.18
N PHE A 111 5.51 -8.12 -12.51
CA PHE A 111 5.38 -6.83 -11.84
C PHE A 111 6.54 -6.61 -10.86
N PRO A 112 7.34 -5.55 -11.02
CA PRO A 112 8.51 -5.34 -10.20
C PRO A 112 8.14 -4.88 -8.80
N ALA A 113 8.89 -5.37 -7.81
CA ALA A 113 8.82 -4.87 -6.45
C ALA A 113 9.56 -3.51 -6.36
N VAL A 114 8.88 -2.46 -6.75
CA VAL A 114 9.39 -1.09 -6.69
C VAL A 114 8.94 -0.43 -5.39
N MET A 115 9.88 0.14 -4.65
CA MET A 115 9.60 1.04 -3.54
C MET A 115 9.47 2.45 -4.08
N VAL A 116 8.35 3.09 -3.83
CA VAL A 116 8.11 4.51 -4.08
C VAL A 116 8.37 5.24 -2.77
N ASN A 117 9.32 6.16 -2.77
CA ASN A 117 9.70 6.91 -1.58
C ASN A 117 9.27 8.36 -1.76
N HIS A 118 8.43 8.82 -0.85
CA HIS A 118 8.03 10.23 -0.72
C HIS A 118 8.81 10.84 0.44
N ARG A 119 9.64 11.81 0.16
CA ARG A 119 10.42 12.53 1.16
C ARG A 119 9.88 13.94 1.30
N THR A 120 9.44 14.29 2.48
CA THR A 120 9.08 15.66 2.89
C THR A 120 10.23 16.28 3.68
N LYS A 121 10.02 17.47 4.22
CA LYS A 121 11.03 18.16 5.03
C LYS A 121 11.48 17.31 6.23
N ASP A 122 10.53 16.77 6.99
CA ASP A 122 10.80 16.12 8.28
C ASP A 122 10.32 14.65 8.33
N ALA A 123 9.84 14.10 7.22
CA ALA A 123 9.35 12.73 7.16
C ALA A 123 9.67 12.04 5.82
N MET A 124 9.64 10.70 5.83
CA MET A 124 9.76 9.88 4.63
C MET A 124 8.78 8.71 4.72
N SER A 125 8.08 8.47 3.62
CA SER A 125 7.20 7.30 3.44
C SER A 125 7.71 6.43 2.30
N GLY A 126 7.89 5.15 2.58
CA GLY A 126 8.26 4.15 1.58
C GLY A 126 7.10 3.21 1.32
N VAL A 127 6.60 3.15 0.08
CA VAL A 127 5.45 2.34 -0.31
C VAL A 127 5.81 1.45 -1.49
N HIS A 128 5.55 0.15 -1.38
CA HIS A 128 5.81 -0.74 -2.51
C HIS A 128 4.68 -0.70 -3.53
N SER A 129 5.02 -0.72 -4.81
CA SER A 129 4.18 -0.92 -6.02
C SER A 129 2.65 -0.90 -5.80
N PHE A 130 2.08 0.26 -5.47
CA PHE A 130 0.68 0.34 -5.04
C PHE A 130 -0.31 0.77 -6.15
N ASN A 131 0.19 1.35 -7.25
CA ASN A 131 -0.61 1.83 -8.38
C ASN A 131 -0.17 1.16 -9.67
N ARG A 132 -0.69 -0.05 -9.94
CA ARG A 132 -0.34 -0.82 -11.13
C ARG A 132 -1.20 -0.39 -12.32
N VAL A 133 -0.54 0.00 -13.42
CA VAL A 133 -1.20 0.28 -14.70
C VAL A 133 -1.15 -0.98 -15.56
N LEU A 134 -2.30 -1.50 -15.92
CA LEU A 134 -2.44 -2.67 -16.77
C LEU A 134 -2.57 -2.19 -18.23
N ALA A 135 -1.46 -2.19 -18.92
CA ALA A 135 -1.40 -1.68 -20.30
C ALA A 135 -1.43 -2.79 -21.35
N ASP A 136 -1.43 -4.04 -20.91
CA ASP A 136 -1.42 -5.20 -21.77
C ASP A 136 -2.84 -5.72 -21.96
N VAL A 137 -3.26 -5.92 -23.21
CA VAL A 137 -4.58 -6.46 -23.55
C VAL A 137 -4.83 -7.84 -22.95
N PHE A 138 -3.78 -8.56 -22.58
CA PHE A 138 -3.90 -9.86 -21.92
C PHE A 138 -4.23 -9.78 -20.43
N GLU A 139 -4.12 -8.61 -19.84
CA GLU A 139 -4.47 -8.37 -18.44
C GLU A 139 -5.90 -7.79 -18.28
N GLU A 140 -6.61 -7.53 -19.38
CA GLU A 140 -7.94 -6.92 -19.34
C GLU A 140 -8.97 -7.81 -18.61
N ASP A 141 -8.88 -9.12 -18.78
CA ASP A 141 -9.75 -10.06 -18.05
C ASP A 141 -9.46 -10.07 -16.55
N ASP A 142 -8.19 -9.90 -16.16
CA ASP A 142 -7.81 -9.83 -14.76
C ASP A 142 -8.29 -8.53 -14.08
N VAL A 143 -8.41 -7.43 -14.85
CA VAL A 143 -8.94 -6.13 -14.35
C VAL A 143 -10.41 -6.24 -14.00
N ASN A 144 -11.20 -6.91 -14.81
CA ASN A 144 -12.63 -7.10 -14.56
C ASN A 144 -12.91 -8.02 -13.36
N ALA A 145 -11.90 -8.76 -12.90
CA ALA A 145 -11.98 -9.65 -11.75
C ALA A 145 -11.46 -9.05 -10.44
N ILE A 146 -10.79 -7.90 -10.49
CA ILE A 146 -10.17 -7.27 -9.31
C ILE A 146 -10.93 -5.99 -8.96
N HIS A 147 -11.76 -6.09 -7.93
CA HIS A 147 -12.35 -4.92 -7.29
C HIS A 147 -11.41 -4.44 -6.18
N VAL A 148 -10.92 -3.21 -6.29
CA VAL A 148 -10.20 -2.52 -5.21
C VAL A 148 -11.15 -1.48 -4.65
N GLN A 149 -12.14 -1.96 -3.90
CA GLN A 149 -13.29 -1.15 -3.53
C GLN A 149 -13.03 -0.31 -2.30
N GLU A 150 -12.46 -0.88 -1.26
CA GLU A 150 -12.41 -0.23 0.03
C GLU A 150 -11.00 -0.16 0.59
N ALA A 151 -10.67 0.99 1.15
CA ALA A 151 -9.46 1.22 1.90
C ALA A 151 -9.83 1.78 3.27
N ALA A 152 -9.01 1.52 4.28
CA ALA A 152 -9.27 1.96 5.63
C ALA A 152 -8.09 2.69 6.26
N ILE A 153 -8.38 3.69 7.11
CA ILE A 153 -7.41 4.36 7.96
C ILE A 153 -8.08 4.87 9.25
N ASP A 154 -7.39 4.75 10.38
CA ASP A 154 -7.83 5.37 11.61
C ASP A 154 -7.68 6.89 11.55
N ILE A 155 -8.69 7.60 12.05
CA ILE A 155 -8.62 9.05 12.17
C ILE A 155 -7.67 9.39 13.31
N THR A 156 -6.68 10.24 13.02
CA THR A 156 -5.75 10.70 14.04
C THR A 156 -6.44 11.59 15.08
N GLN A 157 -6.06 11.40 16.33
CA GLN A 157 -6.49 12.24 17.46
C GLN A 157 -5.44 13.29 17.84
N ASP A 158 -4.27 13.27 17.20
CA ASP A 158 -3.24 14.28 17.42
C ASP A 158 -3.69 15.61 16.81
N PRO A 159 -3.78 16.71 17.60
CA PRO A 159 -4.24 18.02 17.13
C PRO A 159 -3.28 18.65 16.09
N ASN A 160 -2.06 18.18 15.98
CA ASN A 160 -1.04 18.67 15.04
C ASN A 160 -1.05 17.90 13.72
N LEU A 161 -1.84 16.86 13.62
CA LEU A 161 -1.93 15.99 12.45
C LEU A 161 -3.34 15.99 11.86
N SER A 162 -3.42 15.78 10.55
CA SER A 162 -4.67 15.53 9.84
C SER A 162 -4.59 14.19 9.11
N THR A 163 -5.68 13.44 9.14
CA THR A 163 -5.81 12.23 8.33
C THR A 163 -6.03 12.63 6.88
N PHE A 164 -5.35 11.96 5.95
CA PHE A 164 -5.51 12.16 4.51
C PHE A 164 -5.62 10.85 3.76
N PHE A 165 -6.17 10.93 2.56
CA PHE A 165 -6.12 9.88 1.54
C PHE A 165 -5.84 10.47 0.17
N VAL A 166 -5.29 9.64 -0.72
CA VAL A 166 -4.95 10.03 -2.10
C VAL A 166 -5.65 9.10 -3.06
N LEU A 167 -6.43 9.67 -3.96
CA LEU A 167 -6.98 8.97 -5.11
C LEU A 167 -6.08 9.21 -6.32
N ALA A 168 -5.80 8.15 -7.06
CA ALA A 168 -5.05 8.22 -8.32
C ALA A 168 -5.91 7.72 -9.47
N ALA A 169 -5.86 8.42 -10.59
CA ALA A 169 -6.48 8.00 -11.84
C ALA A 169 -5.51 7.18 -12.69
N GLY A 170 -5.96 6.05 -13.19
CA GLY A 170 -5.21 5.21 -14.12
C GLY A 170 -5.18 5.79 -15.54
N PRO A 171 -5.26 4.93 -16.60
CA PRO A 171 -5.23 5.37 -18.00
C PRO A 171 -6.43 6.21 -18.44
N TYR A 172 -7.48 6.27 -17.64
CA TYR A 172 -8.70 7.04 -17.88
C TYR A 172 -8.91 8.05 -16.79
N ASP A 173 -9.66 9.11 -17.07
CA ASP A 173 -10.08 10.08 -16.08
C ASP A 173 -10.93 9.37 -15.02
N LEU A 174 -10.72 9.71 -13.74
CA LEU A 174 -11.52 9.19 -12.65
C LEU A 174 -12.60 10.21 -12.30
N GLU A 175 -13.83 9.89 -12.67
CA GLU A 175 -15.01 10.74 -12.44
C GLU A 175 -16.08 9.98 -11.68
N GLY A 176 -16.74 10.66 -10.75
CA GLY A 176 -17.90 10.12 -10.06
C GLY A 176 -17.82 10.16 -8.54
N PRO A 177 -18.73 9.45 -7.87
CA PRO A 177 -18.80 9.43 -6.42
C PRO A 177 -17.76 8.51 -5.81
N VAL A 178 -17.16 8.97 -4.72
CA VAL A 178 -16.35 8.19 -3.77
C VAL A 178 -17.12 8.13 -2.47
N ALA A 179 -17.46 6.95 -2.01
CA ALA A 179 -18.13 6.79 -0.74
C ALA A 179 -17.13 6.82 0.42
N LEU A 180 -17.40 7.64 1.41
CA LEU A 180 -16.68 7.71 2.67
C LEU A 180 -17.60 7.21 3.78
N ARG A 181 -17.12 6.28 4.59
CA ARG A 181 -17.84 5.78 5.76
C ARG A 181 -16.93 5.85 6.98
N LEU A 182 -17.38 6.52 8.01
CA LEU A 182 -16.71 6.54 9.31
C LEU A 182 -17.43 5.59 10.25
N SER A 183 -16.72 4.60 10.73
CA SER A 183 -17.19 3.65 11.74
C SER A 183 -16.52 3.92 13.07
N ASN A 184 -17.31 4.05 14.11
CA ASN A 184 -16.85 4.12 15.51
C ASN A 184 -17.74 3.24 16.41
N PRO A 185 -17.37 3.02 17.70
CA PRO A 185 -18.15 2.14 18.59
C PRO A 185 -19.62 2.49 18.73
N ASP A 186 -19.98 3.77 18.59
CA ASP A 186 -21.33 4.25 18.87
C ASP A 186 -22.23 4.27 17.63
N ARG A 187 -21.65 4.58 16.45
CA ARG A 187 -22.43 4.78 15.22
C ARG A 187 -21.56 4.78 13.96
N GLU A 188 -22.23 4.72 12.83
CA GLU A 188 -21.65 4.91 11.50
C GLU A 188 -22.13 6.23 10.88
N PHE A 189 -21.27 6.82 10.09
CA PHE A 189 -21.54 8.04 9.32
C PHE A 189 -21.16 7.78 7.86
N GLU A 190 -21.90 8.38 6.95
CA GLU A 190 -21.64 8.26 5.52
C GLU A 190 -21.53 9.66 4.88
N HIS A 191 -20.66 9.77 3.91
CA HIS A 191 -20.48 10.95 3.09
C HIS A 191 -20.12 10.55 1.66
N THR A 192 -20.55 11.33 0.67
CA THR A 192 -20.19 11.11 -0.73
C THR A 192 -19.40 12.29 -1.25
N LEU A 193 -18.20 12.02 -1.75
CA LEU A 193 -17.32 12.99 -2.38
C LEU A 193 -17.35 12.78 -3.89
N ASN A 194 -17.73 13.81 -4.66
CA ASN A 194 -17.62 13.76 -6.11
C ASN A 194 -16.21 14.18 -6.55
N VAL A 195 -15.56 13.36 -7.36
CA VAL A 195 -14.21 13.60 -7.85
C VAL A 195 -14.18 13.74 -9.38
N ASN A 196 -13.18 14.49 -9.86
CA ASN A 196 -12.83 14.58 -11.27
C ASN A 196 -11.30 14.72 -11.36
N ILE A 197 -10.62 13.61 -11.54
CA ILE A 197 -9.16 13.51 -11.52
C ILE A 197 -8.70 13.11 -12.93
N PRO A 198 -7.91 13.94 -13.63
CA PRO A 198 -7.40 13.60 -14.94
C PRO A 198 -6.57 12.32 -14.91
N ARG A 199 -6.63 11.55 -15.99
CA ARG A 199 -5.85 10.32 -16.16
C ARG A 199 -4.38 10.52 -15.82
N PHE A 200 -3.78 9.50 -15.21
CA PHE A 200 -2.38 9.48 -14.78
C PHE A 200 -2.02 10.59 -13.77
N THR A 201 -3.00 11.20 -13.12
CA THR A 201 -2.77 12.15 -12.04
C THR A 201 -3.38 11.67 -10.73
N GLN A 202 -3.26 12.46 -9.69
CA GLN A 202 -3.79 12.14 -8.37
C GLN A 202 -4.29 13.40 -7.66
N GLN A 203 -5.12 13.19 -6.66
CA GLN A 203 -5.56 14.24 -5.75
C GLN A 203 -5.48 13.76 -4.30
N LEU A 204 -4.89 14.60 -3.45
CA LEU A 204 -4.84 14.40 -2.01
C LEU A 204 -6.05 15.09 -1.37
N PHE A 205 -6.71 14.37 -0.48
CA PHE A 205 -7.85 14.84 0.30
C PHE A 205 -7.52 14.77 1.78
N GLU A 206 -7.51 15.91 2.45
CA GLU A 206 -7.40 15.96 3.89
C GLU A 206 -8.80 15.91 4.51
N LEU A 207 -9.02 15.01 5.47
CA LEU A 207 -10.34 14.75 6.05
C LEU A 207 -10.96 16.01 6.63
N HIS A 208 -10.18 16.88 7.27
CA HIS A 208 -10.69 18.12 7.86
C HIS A 208 -11.19 19.13 6.82
N GLN A 209 -10.77 19.01 5.56
CA GLN A 209 -11.26 19.85 4.45
C GLN A 209 -12.48 19.25 3.77
N VAL A 210 -12.56 17.92 3.69
CA VAL A 210 -13.64 17.20 3.02
C VAL A 210 -14.87 17.06 3.92
N VAL A 211 -14.66 16.60 5.16
CA VAL A 211 -15.72 16.40 6.16
C VAL A 211 -15.20 16.91 7.52
N PRO A 212 -15.22 18.23 7.75
CA PRO A 212 -14.60 18.84 8.94
C PRO A 212 -15.11 18.26 10.27
N GLU A 213 -16.37 17.89 10.33
CA GLU A 213 -17.03 17.33 11.52
C GLU A 213 -16.49 15.94 11.89
N TRP A 214 -15.90 15.19 10.95
CA TRP A 214 -15.33 13.88 11.22
C TRP A 214 -13.88 13.93 11.68
N SER A 215 -13.18 15.01 11.41
CA SER A 215 -11.73 15.13 11.64
C SER A 215 -11.30 14.98 13.10
N LYS A 216 -12.24 15.05 14.04
CA LYS A 216 -12.01 14.89 15.49
C LYS A 216 -12.75 13.70 16.09
N LEU A 217 -13.43 12.92 15.28
CA LEU A 217 -14.12 11.73 15.75
C LEU A 217 -13.13 10.58 15.85
N LEU A 218 -13.20 9.83 16.94
CA LEU A 218 -12.51 8.55 17.06
C LEU A 218 -13.19 7.55 16.12
N GLY A 219 -12.42 6.80 15.33
CA GLY A 219 -12.96 5.77 14.45
C GLY A 219 -12.06 5.45 13.27
N THR A 220 -12.53 4.52 12.47
CA THR A 220 -11.90 4.12 11.22
C THR A 220 -12.66 4.70 10.04
N LEU A 221 -11.94 5.42 9.19
CA LEU A 221 -12.44 5.92 7.92
C LEU A 221 -12.28 4.82 6.86
N PHE A 222 -13.36 4.44 6.23
CA PHE A 222 -13.39 3.57 5.06
C PHE A 222 -13.65 4.41 3.82
N ILE A 223 -12.96 4.09 2.74
CA ILE A 223 -13.00 4.84 1.48
C ILE A 223 -13.24 3.84 0.36
N GLU A 224 -14.42 3.91 -0.26
CA GLU A 224 -14.79 3.11 -1.41
C GLU A 224 -14.58 3.94 -2.69
N GLN A 225 -13.60 3.53 -3.50
CA GLN A 225 -13.30 4.21 -4.76
C GLN A 225 -14.06 3.56 -5.92
N PRO A 226 -14.38 4.34 -6.99
CA PRO A 226 -14.95 3.78 -8.19
C PRO A 226 -14.00 2.79 -8.88
N ASP A 227 -14.55 1.78 -9.52
CA ASP A 227 -13.79 0.86 -10.36
C ASP A 227 -13.10 1.61 -11.50
N GLN A 228 -11.84 1.26 -11.74
CA GLN A 228 -11.05 1.87 -12.80
C GLN A 228 -10.60 0.81 -13.81
N LYS A 229 -10.87 1.09 -15.08
CA LYS A 229 -10.43 0.21 -16.18
C LYS A 229 -8.91 0.25 -16.34
N LEU A 230 -8.27 -0.92 -16.47
CA LEU A 230 -6.83 -1.10 -16.67
C LEU A 230 -5.97 -0.49 -15.56
N PHE A 231 -6.51 -0.36 -14.36
CA PHE A 231 -5.80 0.20 -13.24
C PHE A 231 -6.11 -0.55 -11.94
N TYR A 232 -5.05 -1.02 -11.30
CA TYR A 232 -5.10 -1.58 -9.97
C TYR A 232 -4.46 -0.58 -9.01
N GLY A 233 -5.28 0.35 -8.52
CA GLY A 233 -4.86 1.41 -7.62
C GLY A 233 -5.22 1.10 -6.18
N ARG A 234 -4.23 1.08 -5.30
CA ARG A 234 -4.45 1.09 -3.86
C ARG A 234 -4.40 2.53 -3.38
N LEU A 235 -5.30 2.89 -2.50
CA LEU A 235 -5.26 4.21 -1.89
C LEU A 235 -4.00 4.39 -1.05
N PHE A 236 -3.36 5.53 -1.21
CA PHE A 236 -2.34 5.98 -0.29
C PHE A 236 -3.03 6.77 0.82
N VAL A 237 -2.84 6.34 2.05
CA VAL A 237 -3.49 6.92 3.23
C VAL A 237 -2.45 7.25 4.29
N GLY A 238 -2.71 8.24 5.12
CA GLY A 238 -1.75 8.63 6.13
C GLY A 238 -2.15 9.82 6.97
N GLN A 239 -1.15 10.43 7.55
CA GLN A 239 -1.28 11.61 8.41
C GLN A 239 -0.31 12.69 7.93
N VAL A 240 -0.78 13.91 7.85
CA VAL A 240 -0.03 15.10 7.46
C VAL A 240 0.03 16.09 8.61
N ALA A 241 1.21 16.62 8.86
CA ALA A 241 1.47 17.64 9.85
C ALA A 241 1.17 19.05 9.31
N ASN A 242 1.05 20.03 10.20
CA ASN A 242 0.76 21.42 9.85
C ASN A 242 1.82 22.06 8.93
N ASP A 243 3.05 21.56 8.93
CA ASP A 243 4.14 22.02 8.02
C ASP A 243 4.10 21.34 6.64
N GLY A 244 3.15 20.45 6.43
CA GLY A 244 2.98 19.67 5.19
C GLY A 244 3.83 18.41 5.12
N SER A 245 4.63 18.08 6.15
CA SER A 245 5.31 16.79 6.26
C SER A 245 4.29 15.70 6.51
N PHE A 246 4.44 14.54 5.86
CA PHE A 246 3.48 13.45 6.00
C PHE A 246 4.14 12.09 6.13
N VAL A 247 3.43 11.19 6.76
CA VAL A 247 3.71 9.75 6.74
C VAL A 247 2.48 9.01 6.22
N GLY A 248 2.71 8.03 5.38
CA GLY A 248 1.61 7.26 4.79
C GLY A 248 2.07 5.93 4.24
N ASN A 249 1.08 5.11 3.93
CA ASN A 249 1.26 3.81 3.28
C ASN A 249 0.07 3.55 2.36
N HIS A 250 0.17 2.55 1.48
CA HIS A 250 -1.04 2.09 0.80
C HIS A 250 -1.96 1.41 1.81
N SER A 251 -3.24 1.71 1.73
CA SER A 251 -4.22 1.02 2.54
C SER A 251 -4.33 -0.45 2.13
N TYR A 252 -4.63 -1.28 3.11
CA TYR A 252 -5.09 -2.63 2.85
C TYR A 252 -6.51 -2.56 2.28
N TYR A 253 -6.79 -3.35 1.26
CA TYR A 253 -8.14 -3.57 0.77
C TYR A 253 -8.55 -4.98 1.13
N ASP A 254 -9.74 -5.12 1.67
CA ASP A 254 -10.40 -6.40 1.77
C ASP A 254 -11.43 -6.47 0.64
N SER A 255 -11.04 -7.11 -0.46
CA SER A 255 -11.92 -7.30 -1.61
C SER A 255 -12.88 -8.47 -1.43
N SER A 256 -12.79 -9.18 -0.33
CA SER A 256 -13.50 -10.43 -0.16
C SER A 256 -14.37 -10.41 1.09
N HIS A 257 -15.65 -10.17 0.91
CA HIS A 257 -16.65 -10.79 1.78
C HIS A 257 -16.61 -12.30 1.51
N VAL A 258 -15.56 -12.98 1.98
CA VAL A 258 -15.52 -14.43 1.91
C VAL A 258 -16.43 -14.95 2.99
N GLU A 259 -17.56 -15.51 2.59
CA GLU A 259 -18.37 -16.32 3.49
C GLU A 259 -17.55 -17.56 3.87
N GLY A 260 -17.18 -17.67 5.15
CA GLY A 260 -16.47 -18.81 5.68
C GLY A 260 -15.23 -18.43 6.50
N GLU A 261 -14.54 -19.45 7.01
CA GLU A 261 -13.33 -19.26 7.80
C GLU A 261 -12.19 -18.76 6.91
N PHE A 262 -11.86 -17.50 7.03
CA PHE A 262 -10.76 -16.85 6.30
C PHE A 262 -9.40 -17.43 6.68
N TRP A 263 -9.25 -17.86 7.92
CA TRP A 263 -8.01 -18.41 8.46
C TRP A 263 -8.14 -19.91 8.71
N THR A 264 -7.88 -20.70 7.67
CA THR A 264 -8.02 -22.17 7.74
C THR A 264 -6.82 -22.88 8.36
N ASN A 265 -5.70 -22.19 8.52
CA ASN A 265 -4.49 -22.75 9.10
C ASN A 265 -4.31 -22.22 10.52
N ASN A 266 -4.17 -23.10 11.50
CA ASN A 266 -3.88 -22.74 12.89
C ASN A 266 -2.48 -22.12 13.11
N ASN A 267 -1.82 -21.69 12.05
CA ASN A 267 -0.49 -21.09 12.11
C ASN A 267 -0.59 -19.63 12.54
N PRO A 268 0.10 -19.25 13.61
CA PRO A 268 0.15 -17.85 14.02
C PRO A 268 0.84 -16.99 12.96
N SER A 269 0.34 -15.77 12.77
CA SER A 269 1.11 -14.73 12.10
C SER A 269 2.07 -14.11 13.09
N VAL A 270 3.36 -14.18 12.79
CA VAL A 270 4.43 -13.71 13.69
C VAL A 270 5.26 -12.68 12.95
N ARG A 271 5.44 -11.50 13.54
CA ARG A 271 6.24 -10.41 12.98
C ARG A 271 7.07 -9.74 14.04
N THR A 272 8.38 -9.66 13.81
CA THR A 272 9.33 -9.00 14.71
C THR A 272 9.75 -7.65 14.16
N TYR A 273 9.78 -6.66 15.04
CA TYR A 273 10.14 -5.28 14.74
C TYR A 273 11.25 -4.80 15.69
N PRO A 274 12.17 -3.96 15.23
CA PRO A 274 13.13 -3.31 16.10
C PRO A 274 12.45 -2.27 16.99
N VAL A 275 12.96 -2.06 18.17
CA VAL A 275 12.60 -0.91 19.01
C VAL A 275 13.53 0.25 18.67
N LEU A 276 12.93 1.35 18.24
CA LEU A 276 13.65 2.61 18.02
C LEU A 276 13.48 3.47 19.28
N ARG A 277 14.55 3.63 20.05
CA ARG A 277 14.51 4.23 21.40
C ARG A 277 13.91 5.63 21.43
N GLU A 278 14.18 6.42 20.40
CA GLU A 278 13.75 7.81 20.27
C GLU A 278 12.33 7.96 19.74
N LEU A 279 11.69 6.85 19.32
CA LEU A 279 10.37 6.84 18.73
C LEU A 279 9.40 5.97 19.54
N ASP A 280 8.15 6.34 19.53
CA ASP A 280 7.08 5.49 20.03
C ASP A 280 6.62 4.52 18.93
N SER A 281 6.46 3.26 19.31
CA SER A 281 5.98 2.22 18.40
C SER A 281 4.53 1.88 18.76
N LEU A 282 3.61 2.16 17.83
CA LEU A 282 2.20 1.82 17.95
C LEU A 282 1.87 0.74 16.92
N ILE A 283 1.25 -0.34 17.36
CA ILE A 283 0.71 -1.38 16.48
C ILE A 283 -0.79 -1.22 16.43
N ARG A 284 -1.29 -1.02 15.21
CA ARG A 284 -2.73 -0.92 14.94
C ARG A 284 -3.18 -2.06 14.05
N PHE A 285 -4.34 -2.61 14.37
CA PHE A 285 -5.03 -3.57 13.53
C PHE A 285 -6.30 -2.91 13.03
N TYR A 286 -6.42 -2.85 11.71
CA TYR A 286 -7.65 -2.40 11.08
C TYR A 286 -8.68 -3.51 11.10
N PRO A 287 -9.97 -3.18 11.25
CA PRO A 287 -11.05 -4.14 11.07
C PRO A 287 -10.93 -4.78 9.68
N ILE A 288 -11.03 -6.09 9.62
CA ILE A 288 -11.15 -6.83 8.37
C ILE A 288 -12.61 -7.25 8.19
N MET A 289 -13.09 -7.27 6.94
CA MET A 289 -14.51 -7.56 6.68
C MET A 289 -14.84 -9.04 6.83
N SER A 290 -13.84 -9.91 6.70
CA SER A 290 -14.04 -11.36 6.89
C SER A 290 -14.16 -11.70 8.37
N PRO A 291 -15.15 -12.52 8.76
CA PRO A 291 -15.34 -12.94 10.16
C PRO A 291 -14.08 -13.63 10.70
N SER A 292 -13.54 -13.11 11.77
CA SER A 292 -12.41 -13.73 12.46
C SER A 292 -12.33 -13.31 13.92
N VAL A 293 -11.71 -14.17 14.73
CA VAL A 293 -11.35 -13.86 16.12
C VAL A 293 -9.87 -14.16 16.26
N LEU A 294 -9.07 -13.14 16.58
CA LEU A 294 -7.63 -13.26 16.72
C LEU A 294 -7.22 -12.98 18.16
N LYS A 295 -6.30 -13.80 18.68
CA LYS A 295 -5.60 -13.50 19.94
C LYS A 295 -4.28 -12.83 19.61
N ILE A 296 -4.11 -11.60 20.08
CA ILE A 296 -2.94 -10.78 19.82
C ILE A 296 -2.11 -10.68 21.09
N SER A 297 -0.83 -11.06 21.02
CA SER A 297 0.14 -10.85 22.09
C SER A 297 1.43 -10.24 21.54
N VAL A 298 2.22 -9.66 22.45
CA VAL A 298 3.54 -9.08 22.13
C VAL A 298 4.58 -9.73 23.01
N ILE A 299 5.62 -10.27 22.38
CA ILE A 299 6.80 -10.81 23.03
C ILE A 299 7.90 -9.76 22.94
N PHE A 300 8.55 -9.47 24.05
CA PHE A 300 9.62 -8.51 24.17
C PHE A 300 10.98 -9.20 24.21
N ASN A 301 11.95 -8.73 23.42
CA ASN A 301 13.25 -9.38 23.30
C ASN A 301 14.39 -8.42 23.59
N SER A 302 15.42 -8.94 24.24
CA SER A 302 16.69 -8.27 24.51
C SER A 302 17.59 -8.23 23.25
N ALA A 303 18.74 -7.58 23.35
CA ALA A 303 19.71 -7.45 22.24
C ALA A 303 20.29 -8.79 21.76
N ASN A 304 20.37 -9.78 22.64
CA ASN A 304 20.81 -11.14 22.29
C ASN A 304 19.68 -12.07 21.80
N GLY A 305 18.43 -11.51 21.68
CA GLY A 305 17.26 -12.25 21.19
C GLY A 305 16.55 -13.09 22.26
N GLU A 306 16.95 -12.98 23.52
CA GLU A 306 16.22 -13.66 24.62
C GLU A 306 14.91 -12.96 24.92
N THR A 307 13.87 -13.76 25.18
CA THR A 307 12.57 -13.26 25.61
C THR A 307 12.67 -12.69 27.02
N MET A 308 12.30 -11.44 27.17
CA MET A 308 12.25 -10.71 28.44
C MET A 308 10.88 -10.81 29.11
N GLY A 309 9.82 -10.97 28.32
CA GLY A 309 8.45 -11.12 28.79
C GLY A 309 7.46 -11.09 27.64
N GLU A 310 6.19 -11.29 27.96
CA GLU A 310 5.08 -11.32 27.00
C GLU A 310 3.84 -10.67 27.61
N THR A 311 3.07 -9.95 26.80
CA THR A 311 1.75 -9.43 27.24
C THR A 311 0.72 -10.55 27.36
N SER A 312 -0.28 -10.34 28.19
CA SER A 312 -1.49 -11.15 28.11
C SER A 312 -2.12 -10.99 26.72
N ALA A 313 -2.66 -12.07 26.17
CA ALA A 313 -3.32 -12.03 24.88
C ALA A 313 -4.60 -11.18 24.94
N ARG A 314 -4.74 -10.25 23.98
CA ARG A 314 -5.97 -9.48 23.76
C ARG A 314 -6.73 -10.08 22.58
N VAL A 315 -8.05 -10.02 22.63
CA VAL A 315 -8.91 -10.56 21.58
C VAL A 315 -9.32 -9.43 20.63
N LEU A 316 -9.06 -9.62 19.33
CA LEU A 316 -9.59 -8.81 18.24
C LEU A 316 -10.68 -9.62 17.54
N THR A 317 -11.90 -9.08 17.51
CA THR A 317 -13.02 -9.67 16.76
C THR A 317 -13.29 -8.87 15.50
N SER A 318 -13.43 -9.56 14.37
CA SER A 318 -13.77 -8.96 13.09
C SER A 318 -15.04 -9.63 12.52
N PRO A 319 -15.93 -8.91 11.81
CA PRO A 319 -15.92 -7.45 11.72
C PRO A 319 -16.20 -6.79 13.07
N GLY A 320 -15.53 -5.69 13.32
CA GLY A 320 -15.68 -4.94 14.56
C GLY A 320 -15.42 -3.45 14.31
N ASN A 321 -16.03 -2.60 15.11
CA ASN A 321 -15.89 -1.14 14.98
C ASN A 321 -14.81 -0.58 15.91
N ASP A 322 -14.18 -1.44 16.72
CA ASP A 322 -13.18 -1.01 17.67
C ASP A 322 -11.78 -0.92 17.03
N ASN A 323 -11.13 0.20 17.20
CA ASN A 323 -9.72 0.33 16.86
C ASN A 323 -8.88 -0.46 17.86
N PHE A 324 -8.14 -1.45 17.37
CA PHE A 324 -7.22 -2.21 18.20
C PHE A 324 -5.83 -1.58 18.12
N GLU A 325 -5.38 -1.01 19.22
CA GLU A 325 -4.07 -0.37 19.33
C GLU A 325 -3.26 -0.97 20.49
N LEU A 326 -1.97 -1.14 20.25
CA LEU A 326 -0.98 -1.54 21.25
C LEU A 326 0.15 -0.51 21.24
N ASP A 327 0.31 0.21 22.31
CA ASP A 327 1.49 1.00 22.63
C ASP A 327 2.57 0.06 23.18
N ILE A 328 3.68 -0.07 22.47
CA ILE A 328 4.71 -1.05 22.79
C ILE A 328 5.48 -0.69 24.04
N LYS A 329 5.84 0.60 24.23
CA LYS A 329 6.53 1.04 25.45
C LYS A 329 5.65 0.87 26.68
N LYS A 330 4.40 1.29 26.61
CA LYS A 330 3.42 1.12 27.69
C LYS A 330 3.22 -0.36 28.01
N SER A 331 3.05 -1.19 27.00
CA SER A 331 2.85 -2.64 27.18
C SER A 331 4.08 -3.32 27.80
N ALA A 332 5.30 -2.88 27.47
CA ALA A 332 6.53 -3.37 28.11
C ALA A 332 6.58 -3.02 29.60
N ILE A 333 6.27 -1.77 29.94
CA ILE A 333 6.23 -1.30 31.34
C ILE A 333 5.18 -2.09 32.15
N GLU A 334 4.00 -2.34 31.58
CA GLU A 334 2.91 -3.09 32.25
C GLU A 334 3.32 -4.52 32.62
N VAL A 335 4.23 -5.14 31.86
CA VAL A 335 4.78 -6.46 32.17
C VAL A 335 6.13 -6.41 32.90
N GLY A 336 6.53 -5.24 33.38
CA GLY A 336 7.71 -5.05 34.23
C GLY A 336 9.05 -5.02 33.47
N ILE A 337 9.04 -4.74 32.18
CA ILE A 337 10.26 -4.67 31.36
C ILE A 337 10.81 -3.25 31.34
N ASP A 338 12.10 -3.13 31.61
CA ASP A 338 12.85 -1.89 31.42
C ASP A 338 13.06 -1.63 29.91
N ILE A 339 12.53 -0.51 29.45
CA ILE A 339 12.59 -0.10 28.03
C ILE A 339 14.04 0.06 27.55
N GLU A 340 14.96 0.45 28.41
CA GLU A 340 16.38 0.63 28.04
C GLU A 340 17.05 -0.69 27.62
N ASN A 341 16.53 -1.81 28.10
CA ASN A 341 17.02 -3.15 27.76
C ASN A 341 16.27 -3.79 26.58
N LEU A 342 15.19 -3.16 26.13
CA LEU A 342 14.36 -3.67 25.04
C LEU A 342 15.00 -3.37 23.69
N ASN A 343 15.21 -4.41 22.87
CA ASN A 343 15.82 -4.28 21.55
C ASN A 343 14.84 -4.52 20.39
N SER A 344 13.94 -5.48 20.58
CA SER A 344 12.91 -5.78 19.58
C SER A 344 11.64 -6.32 20.26
N PHE A 345 10.55 -6.28 19.53
CA PHE A 345 9.30 -6.91 19.95
C PHE A 345 8.72 -7.73 18.80
N THR A 346 8.03 -8.79 19.16
CA THR A 346 7.38 -9.72 18.23
C THR A 346 5.88 -9.71 18.47
N VAL A 347 5.13 -9.30 17.45
CA VAL A 347 3.66 -9.36 17.49
C VAL A 347 3.23 -10.73 17.00
N GLN A 348 2.40 -11.41 17.77
CA GLN A 348 1.76 -12.66 17.39
C GLN A 348 0.26 -12.47 17.27
N ALA A 349 -0.30 -12.88 16.13
CA ALA A 349 -1.74 -12.99 15.93
C ALA A 349 -2.09 -14.46 15.73
N VAL A 350 -2.83 -15.03 16.67
CA VAL A 350 -3.17 -16.44 16.70
C VAL A 350 -4.67 -16.59 16.42
N PRO A 351 -5.07 -17.30 15.35
CA PRO A 351 -6.47 -17.62 15.11
C PRO A 351 -7.01 -18.54 16.21
N PRO A 352 -8.34 -18.57 16.42
CA PRO A 352 -8.93 -19.51 17.37
C PRO A 352 -8.66 -20.94 16.88
N VAL A 353 -8.32 -21.80 17.79
CA VAL A 353 -8.33 -23.25 17.52
C VAL A 353 -9.79 -23.64 17.29
N PRO A 354 -10.17 -24.27 16.17
CA PRO A 354 -11.51 -24.81 16.03
C PRO A 354 -11.83 -25.65 17.24
N ALA A 355 -12.95 -25.36 17.89
CA ALA A 355 -13.44 -26.25 18.96
C ALA A 355 -13.53 -27.65 18.34
N SER A 356 -12.79 -28.61 18.86
CA SER A 356 -12.92 -30.00 18.45
C SER A 356 -14.37 -30.39 18.57
N LEU A 357 -15.00 -30.66 17.43
CA LEU A 357 -16.35 -31.25 17.38
C LEU A 357 -16.38 -32.60 18.07
#